data_006ce0d0934e318e6a845128a3db8bea
#
_entry.id   006ce0d0934e318e6a845128a3db8bea
#
_cell.length_a   1.000
_cell.length_b   1.000
_cell.length_c   1.000
_cell.angle_alpha   90.00
_cell.angle_beta   90.00
_cell.angle_gamma   90.00
#
_symmetry.space_group_name_H-M   'P 1'
#
loop_
_entity.id
_entity.type
_entity.pdbx_description
1 polymer ?
#
loop_
_entity_poly.entity_id
_entity_poly.type
_entity_poly.pdbx_seq_one_letter_code
_entity_poly.pdbx_strand_id
1 'polypeptide(L)'
;IGFGFCRYSTDERYLVPHFEKMLYDNALLMMAYCQAYAITKKPLYLDIAEKTAAYILREMTATEGGFYSAQDADSEGEEGKYYLFAPEEIHGVLGKRDGKRFCQHFDITPSGNFEGKNIPNLLKTDPEDRSFEAFLEPLYAYRKERHSLHLDDKILTSWNALMIAALCRLYQVSGKEEYLEAAKRADRFLGESLMEGDGLYVSY
;
A
#
# COMPACT_ATOMS: atom_id res chain seq x y z
N ILE A 1 -7.31 3.12 2.72
CA ILE A 1 -7.88 3.00 1.36
C ILE A 1 -6.74 2.68 0.42
N GLY A 2 -6.83 1.57 -0.35
CA GLY A 2 -5.85 1.17 -1.36
C GLY A 2 -4.58 0.51 -0.83
N PHE A 3 -4.38 0.45 0.47
CA PHE A 3 -3.31 -0.29 1.16
C PHE A 3 -1.87 0.20 0.87
N GLY A 4 -0.88 -0.61 1.27
CA GLY A 4 0.54 -0.26 1.21
C GLY A 4 0.95 0.74 2.28
N PHE A 5 2.13 0.55 2.86
CA PHE A 5 2.66 1.40 3.92
C PHE A 5 3.31 2.65 3.36
N CYS A 6 2.99 3.79 3.96
CA CYS A 6 3.79 4.99 3.86
C CYS A 6 5.11 4.81 4.64
N ARG A 7 6.10 5.66 4.33
CA ARG A 7 7.48 5.48 4.75
C ARG A 7 7.69 5.61 6.26
N TYR A 8 7.19 6.69 6.88
CA TYR A 8 7.30 6.95 8.33
C TYR A 8 6.22 7.94 8.77
N SER A 9 6.01 8.08 10.07
CA SER A 9 5.16 9.14 10.63
C SER A 9 5.96 10.42 10.85
N THR A 10 5.36 11.55 10.50
CA THR A 10 5.94 12.89 10.74
C THR A 10 5.52 13.48 12.08
N ASP A 11 4.54 12.86 12.78
CA ASP A 11 4.05 13.30 14.07
C ASP A 11 4.06 12.17 15.12
N GLU A 12 4.05 12.55 16.40
CA GLU A 12 4.11 11.63 17.54
C GLU A 12 2.83 10.79 17.71
N ARG A 13 1.71 11.20 17.10
CA ARG A 13 0.42 10.51 17.19
C ARG A 13 0.18 9.51 16.07
N TYR A 14 1.13 9.37 15.15
CA TYR A 14 1.02 8.51 13.96
C TYR A 14 -0.20 8.85 13.08
N LEU A 15 -0.59 10.13 13.04
CA LEU A 15 -1.68 10.62 12.20
C LEU A 15 -1.18 11.03 10.81
N VAL A 16 -0.10 11.80 10.77
CA VAL A 16 0.44 12.37 9.53
C VAL A 16 1.62 11.55 9.05
N PRO A 17 1.45 10.73 7.99
CA PRO A 17 2.57 10.02 7.41
C PRO A 17 3.35 10.94 6.46
N HIS A 18 4.62 10.67 6.22
CA HIS A 18 5.26 11.03 4.96
C HIS A 18 4.63 10.16 3.88
N PHE A 19 3.89 10.75 2.95
CA PHE A 19 2.97 10.02 2.06
C PHE A 19 3.66 9.15 1.00
N GLU A 20 4.96 9.25 0.83
CA GLU A 20 5.76 8.40 -0.05
C GLU A 20 5.67 6.92 0.36
N LYS A 21 5.59 6.03 -0.64
CA LYS A 21 5.55 4.58 -0.43
C LYS A 21 6.70 3.91 -1.19
N MET A 22 7.61 3.30 -0.44
CA MET A 22 8.80 2.64 -0.99
C MET A 22 8.59 1.13 -1.12
N LEU A 23 9.13 0.55 -2.18
CA LEU A 23 9.08 -0.90 -2.38
C LEU A 23 9.75 -1.66 -1.22
N TYR A 24 10.97 -1.24 -0.82
CA TYR A 24 11.72 -1.91 0.23
C TYR A 24 11.04 -1.87 1.60
N ASP A 25 10.40 -0.74 1.97
CA ASP A 25 9.66 -0.63 3.22
C ASP A 25 8.49 -1.62 3.27
N ASN A 26 7.73 -1.69 2.17
CA ASN A 26 6.61 -2.61 2.04
C ASN A 26 7.06 -4.08 2.04
N ALA A 27 8.21 -4.39 1.42
CA ALA A 27 8.78 -5.73 1.44
C ALA A 27 9.20 -6.15 2.86
N LEU A 28 9.93 -5.30 3.58
CA LEU A 28 10.41 -5.59 4.93
C LEU A 28 9.25 -5.71 5.93
N LEU A 29 8.26 -4.82 5.84
CA LEU A 29 7.05 -4.90 6.68
C LEU A 29 6.24 -6.15 6.37
N MET A 30 6.05 -6.49 5.09
CA MET A 30 5.37 -7.75 4.70
C MET A 30 6.05 -8.97 5.31
N MET A 31 7.39 -9.06 5.26
CA MET A 31 8.15 -10.14 5.90
C MET A 31 7.93 -10.17 7.42
N ALA A 32 7.97 -9.01 8.08
CA ALA A 32 7.74 -8.89 9.52
C ALA A 32 6.33 -9.38 9.91
N TYR A 33 5.29 -8.97 9.17
CA TYR A 33 3.92 -9.42 9.41
C TYR A 33 3.72 -10.92 9.13
N CYS A 34 4.33 -11.46 8.08
CA CYS A 34 4.35 -12.90 7.84
C CYS A 34 4.99 -13.67 9.00
N GLN A 35 6.11 -13.17 9.53
CA GLN A 35 6.78 -13.77 10.69
C GLN A 35 5.92 -13.68 11.95
N ALA A 36 5.29 -12.52 12.21
CA ALA A 36 4.38 -12.34 13.32
C ALA A 36 3.19 -13.31 13.24
N TYR A 37 2.61 -13.48 12.06
CA TYR A 37 1.55 -14.48 11.83
C TYR A 37 2.04 -15.91 12.05
N ALA A 38 3.22 -16.26 11.53
CA ALA A 38 3.78 -17.62 11.68
C ALA A 38 3.91 -18.03 13.15
N ILE A 39 4.27 -17.07 14.04
CA ILE A 39 4.46 -17.28 15.47
C ILE A 39 3.13 -17.21 16.24
N THR A 40 2.32 -16.17 16.00
CA THR A 40 1.18 -15.86 16.86
C THR A 40 -0.14 -16.44 16.38
N LYS A 41 -0.23 -16.79 15.10
CA LYS A 41 -1.44 -17.20 14.38
C LYS A 41 -2.59 -16.18 14.43
N LYS A 42 -2.30 -14.90 14.77
CA LYS A 42 -3.32 -13.84 14.76
C LYS A 42 -3.66 -13.44 13.31
N PRO A 43 -4.93 -13.57 12.88
CA PRO A 43 -5.35 -13.32 11.49
C PRO A 43 -5.03 -11.91 11.00
N LEU A 44 -5.03 -10.92 11.90
CA LEU A 44 -4.69 -9.53 11.59
C LEU A 44 -3.35 -9.40 10.87
N TYR A 45 -2.33 -10.13 11.30
CA TYR A 45 -0.99 -10.02 10.69
C TYR A 45 -0.96 -10.58 9.27
N LEU A 46 -1.67 -11.68 9.01
CA LEU A 46 -1.78 -12.22 7.66
C LEU A 46 -2.57 -11.24 6.75
N ASP A 47 -3.68 -10.71 7.23
CA ASP A 47 -4.49 -9.75 6.50
C ASP A 47 -3.69 -8.48 6.10
N ILE A 48 -2.87 -7.95 7.01
CA ILE A 48 -2.00 -6.80 6.70
C ILE A 48 -0.98 -7.17 5.63
N ALA A 49 -0.34 -8.34 5.72
CA ALA A 49 0.62 -8.79 4.72
C ALA A 49 -0.04 -8.98 3.35
N GLU A 50 -1.23 -9.59 3.29
CA GLU A 50 -2.00 -9.78 2.04
C GLU A 50 -2.46 -8.44 1.44
N LYS A 51 -2.92 -7.49 2.26
CA LYS A 51 -3.28 -6.14 1.81
C LYS A 51 -2.07 -5.37 1.27
N THR A 52 -0.89 -5.56 1.88
CA THR A 52 0.36 -4.98 1.37
C THR A 52 0.72 -5.59 0.01
N ALA A 53 0.63 -6.92 -0.13
CA ALA A 53 0.86 -7.59 -1.41
C ALA A 53 -0.13 -7.13 -2.48
N ALA A 54 -1.42 -7.00 -2.15
CA ALA A 54 -2.44 -6.51 -3.07
C ALA A 54 -2.11 -5.10 -3.61
N TYR A 55 -1.58 -4.21 -2.75
CA TYR A 55 -1.08 -2.90 -3.18
C TYR A 55 0.10 -3.03 -4.15
N ILE A 56 1.13 -3.80 -3.83
CA ILE A 56 2.32 -3.99 -4.67
C ILE A 56 1.94 -4.57 -6.04
N LEU A 57 1.11 -5.62 -6.05
CA LEU A 57 0.69 -6.28 -7.29
C LEU A 57 -0.18 -5.40 -8.19
N ARG A 58 -0.93 -4.47 -7.62
CA ARG A 58 -1.82 -3.57 -8.35
C ARG A 58 -1.15 -2.27 -8.82
N GLU A 59 -0.29 -1.66 -7.95
CA GLU A 59 0.24 -0.31 -8.18
C GLU A 59 1.72 -0.30 -8.58
N MET A 60 2.50 -1.29 -8.14
CA MET A 60 3.95 -1.24 -8.19
C MET A 60 4.56 -2.30 -9.11
N THR A 61 3.74 -3.01 -9.92
CA THR A 61 4.21 -4.10 -10.78
C THR A 61 4.32 -3.62 -12.22
N ALA A 62 5.50 -3.77 -12.81
CA ALA A 62 5.76 -3.55 -14.22
C ALA A 62 5.18 -4.67 -15.09
N THR A 63 4.82 -4.36 -16.33
CA THR A 63 4.30 -5.35 -17.29
C THR A 63 5.32 -6.45 -17.60
N GLU A 64 6.60 -6.11 -17.53
CA GLU A 64 7.74 -7.03 -17.75
C GLU A 64 7.95 -7.99 -16.57
N GLY A 65 7.40 -7.69 -15.39
CA GLY A 65 7.40 -8.59 -14.22
C GLY A 65 8.16 -8.09 -13.01
N GLY A 66 9.01 -7.06 -13.15
CA GLY A 66 9.68 -6.39 -12.01
C GLY A 66 8.74 -5.50 -11.21
N PHE A 67 9.23 -4.98 -10.09
CA PHE A 67 8.50 -4.05 -9.25
C PHE A 67 9.16 -2.66 -9.28
N TYR A 68 8.35 -1.62 -9.45
CA TYR A 68 8.76 -0.22 -9.41
C TYR A 68 9.26 0.18 -8.02
N SER A 69 10.07 1.26 -7.94
CA SER A 69 10.76 1.62 -6.70
C SER A 69 9.90 2.37 -5.70
N ALA A 70 9.10 3.35 -6.14
CA ALA A 70 8.35 4.19 -5.21
C ALA A 70 7.10 4.83 -5.85
N GLN A 71 6.11 5.17 -5.01
CA GLN A 71 5.10 6.18 -5.30
C GLN A 71 5.41 7.44 -4.52
N ASP A 72 5.34 8.60 -5.20
CA ASP A 72 5.65 9.90 -4.63
C ASP A 72 4.66 10.29 -3.51
N ALA A 73 5.11 11.18 -2.62
CA ALA A 73 4.26 11.84 -1.63
C ALA A 73 3.38 12.91 -2.25
N ASP A 74 3.89 13.57 -3.30
CA ASP A 74 3.26 14.71 -3.94
C ASP A 74 2.31 14.29 -5.07
N SER A 75 1.20 14.99 -5.14
CA SER A 75 0.26 14.92 -6.24
C SER A 75 -0.06 16.34 -6.69
N GLU A 76 0.25 16.65 -7.96
CA GLU A 76 -0.01 17.98 -8.54
C GLU A 76 0.68 19.13 -7.77
N GLY A 77 1.85 18.86 -7.16
CA GLY A 77 2.63 19.83 -6.40
C GLY A 77 2.18 20.06 -4.96
N GLU A 78 1.28 19.24 -4.44
CA GLU A 78 0.81 19.27 -3.04
C GLU A 78 1.05 17.93 -2.36
N GLU A 79 1.76 17.92 -1.20
CA GLU A 79 2.02 16.71 -0.45
C GLU A 79 0.70 16.12 0.12
N GLY A 80 0.54 14.80 -0.05
CA GLY A 80 -0.60 14.06 0.48
C GLY A 80 -1.94 14.26 -0.24
N LYS A 81 -2.06 15.20 -1.19
CA LYS A 81 -3.32 15.54 -1.87
C LYS A 81 -4.09 14.32 -2.37
N TYR A 82 -3.38 13.35 -2.93
CA TYR A 82 -3.96 12.11 -3.42
C TYR A 82 -4.67 11.29 -2.33
N TYR A 83 -4.21 11.36 -1.09
CA TYR A 83 -4.70 10.53 0.03
C TYR A 83 -5.77 11.20 0.89
N LEU A 84 -5.93 12.52 0.77
CA LEU A 84 -6.85 13.31 1.59
C LEU A 84 -8.30 13.22 1.08
N PHE A 85 -9.25 13.32 2.01
CA PHE A 85 -10.68 13.36 1.69
C PHE A 85 -11.40 14.48 2.47
N ALA A 86 -12.43 15.06 1.83
CA ALA A 86 -13.46 15.85 2.49
C ALA A 86 -14.70 15.00 2.76
N PRO A 87 -15.52 15.31 3.79
CA PRO A 87 -16.76 14.57 4.07
C PRO A 87 -17.71 14.52 2.87
N GLU A 88 -17.78 15.59 2.09
CA GLU A 88 -18.65 15.71 0.91
C GLU A 88 -18.29 14.69 -0.17
N GLU A 89 -17.00 14.41 -0.35
CA GLU A 89 -16.51 13.41 -1.31
C GLU A 89 -16.93 12.00 -0.88
N ILE A 90 -16.77 11.69 0.42
CA ILE A 90 -17.20 10.41 0.98
C ILE A 90 -18.73 10.24 0.83
N HIS A 91 -19.50 11.29 1.11
CA HIS A 91 -20.95 11.26 0.93
C HIS A 91 -21.36 11.14 -0.55
N GLY A 92 -20.60 11.73 -1.46
CA GLY A 92 -20.82 11.63 -2.90
C GLY A 92 -20.68 10.20 -3.41
N VAL A 93 -19.66 9.47 -2.92
CA VAL A 93 -19.36 8.11 -3.32
C VAL A 93 -20.26 7.09 -2.63
N LEU A 94 -20.44 7.20 -1.31
CA LEU A 94 -21.12 6.18 -0.49
C LEU A 94 -22.58 6.51 -0.17
N GLY A 95 -23.06 7.69 -0.55
CA GLY A 95 -24.35 8.20 -0.13
C GLY A 95 -24.36 8.76 1.30
N LYS A 96 -25.39 9.52 1.67
CA LYS A 96 -25.44 10.24 2.95
C LYS A 96 -25.35 9.33 4.18
N ARG A 97 -26.06 8.19 4.17
CA ARG A 97 -26.15 7.30 5.33
C ARG A 97 -24.83 6.59 5.61
N ASP A 98 -24.29 5.90 4.62
CA ASP A 98 -23.08 5.11 4.77
C ASP A 98 -21.84 5.99 4.79
N GLY A 99 -21.85 7.11 4.04
CA GLY A 99 -20.82 8.13 4.12
C GLY A 99 -20.67 8.72 5.52
N LYS A 100 -21.78 9.04 6.21
CA LYS A 100 -21.75 9.52 7.60
C LYS A 100 -21.12 8.48 8.54
N ARG A 101 -21.48 7.20 8.41
CA ARG A 101 -20.92 6.12 9.22
C ARG A 101 -19.41 5.94 8.94
N PHE A 102 -19.02 5.98 7.66
CA PHE A 102 -17.63 5.91 7.25
C PHE A 102 -16.82 7.08 7.83
N CYS A 103 -17.29 8.32 7.70
CA CYS A 103 -16.63 9.49 8.26
C CYS A 103 -16.43 9.40 9.78
N GLN A 104 -17.44 8.92 10.51
CA GLN A 104 -17.32 8.70 11.95
C GLN A 104 -16.28 7.65 12.32
N HIS A 105 -16.22 6.54 11.58
CA HIS A 105 -15.28 5.45 11.83
C HIS A 105 -13.83 5.84 11.51
N PHE A 106 -13.62 6.57 10.43
CA PHE A 106 -12.28 6.95 9.95
C PHE A 106 -11.86 8.38 10.34
N ASP A 107 -12.51 8.99 11.32
CA ASP A 107 -12.21 10.33 11.86
C ASP A 107 -12.18 11.43 10.79
N ILE A 108 -13.11 11.40 9.84
CA ILE A 108 -13.25 12.39 8.77
C ILE A 108 -14.28 13.45 9.22
N THR A 109 -13.85 14.69 9.38
CA THR A 109 -14.67 15.79 9.93
C THR A 109 -14.69 17.01 9.02
N PRO A 110 -15.70 17.88 9.14
CA PRO A 110 -15.74 19.15 8.37
C PRO A 110 -14.58 20.10 8.65
N SER A 111 -14.00 20.04 9.87
CA SER A 111 -12.84 20.87 10.24
C SER A 111 -11.51 20.34 9.67
N GLY A 112 -11.50 19.08 9.25
CA GLY A 112 -10.28 18.43 8.82
C GLY A 112 -9.34 18.05 9.98
N ASN A 113 -8.40 17.15 9.70
CA ASN A 113 -7.32 16.80 10.61
C ASN A 113 -5.93 17.06 10.01
N PHE A 114 -5.89 17.50 8.74
CA PHE A 114 -4.69 17.88 8.01
C PHE A 114 -5.03 18.92 6.93
N GLU A 115 -4.52 20.14 7.03
CA GLU A 115 -4.66 21.24 6.05
C GLU A 115 -6.10 21.47 5.54
N GLY A 116 -7.09 21.40 6.45
CA GLY A 116 -8.51 21.60 6.12
C GLY A 116 -9.19 20.41 5.44
N LYS A 117 -8.46 19.32 5.18
CA LYS A 117 -8.95 18.03 4.71
C LYS A 117 -8.68 16.94 5.74
N ASN A 118 -8.92 15.69 5.40
CA ASN A 118 -8.75 14.61 6.36
C ASN A 118 -7.86 13.50 5.78
N ILE A 119 -6.93 13.03 6.62
CA ILE A 119 -6.30 11.74 6.51
C ILE A 119 -7.24 10.74 7.19
N PRO A 120 -7.90 9.81 6.45
CA PRO A 120 -8.69 8.76 7.06
C PRO A 120 -7.82 7.88 7.95
N ASN A 121 -8.21 7.69 9.22
CA ASN A 121 -7.40 6.97 10.19
C ASN A 121 -8.27 6.11 11.12
N LEU A 122 -7.63 5.16 11.82
CA LEU A 122 -8.25 4.26 12.79
C LEU A 122 -7.74 4.50 14.22
N LEU A 123 -7.20 5.69 14.52
CA LEU A 123 -6.60 5.98 15.83
C LEU A 123 -7.61 5.96 16.99
N LYS A 124 -8.91 6.10 16.69
CA LYS A 124 -10.00 6.14 17.69
C LYS A 124 -10.94 4.94 17.59
N THR A 125 -10.69 4.02 16.68
CA THR A 125 -11.59 2.89 16.36
C THR A 125 -10.84 1.57 16.33
N ASP A 126 -11.58 0.46 16.37
CA ASP A 126 -11.00 -0.87 16.31
C ASP A 126 -10.43 -1.14 14.89
N PRO A 127 -9.11 -1.39 14.75
CA PRO A 127 -8.50 -1.70 13.46
C PRO A 127 -8.91 -3.08 12.90
N GLU A 128 -9.55 -3.94 13.69
CA GLU A 128 -10.05 -5.24 13.27
C GLU A 128 -11.53 -5.18 12.82
N ASP A 129 -12.21 -4.02 12.91
CA ASP A 129 -13.59 -3.88 12.41
C ASP A 129 -13.63 -3.90 10.88
N ARG A 130 -14.23 -4.96 10.34
CA ARG A 130 -14.38 -5.22 8.89
C ARG A 130 -15.67 -4.64 8.28
N SER A 131 -16.50 -3.98 9.06
CA SER A 131 -17.81 -3.45 8.62
C SER A 131 -17.73 -2.48 7.45
N PHE A 132 -16.55 -1.91 7.21
CA PHE A 132 -16.31 -0.87 6.21
C PHE A 132 -15.50 -1.36 5.00
N GLU A 133 -15.10 -2.62 4.94
CA GLU A 133 -14.28 -3.13 3.83
C GLU A 133 -14.94 -2.96 2.45
N ALA A 134 -16.25 -3.17 2.35
CA ALA A 134 -16.99 -3.01 1.11
C ALA A 134 -16.98 -1.57 0.55
N PHE A 135 -16.66 -0.56 1.38
CA PHE A 135 -16.59 0.83 0.97
C PHE A 135 -15.21 1.26 0.48
N LEU A 136 -14.17 0.45 0.73
CA LEU A 136 -12.80 0.83 0.42
C LEU A 136 -12.55 0.87 -1.09
N GLU A 137 -13.09 -0.08 -1.84
CA GLU A 137 -12.88 -0.15 -3.30
C GLU A 137 -13.55 1.00 -4.06
N PRO A 138 -14.84 1.36 -3.82
CA PRO A 138 -15.43 2.54 -4.44
C PRO A 138 -14.66 3.85 -4.14
N LEU A 139 -14.16 4.01 -2.92
CA LEU A 139 -13.38 5.19 -2.53
C LEU A 139 -11.98 5.17 -3.15
N TYR A 140 -11.40 4.01 -3.32
CA TYR A 140 -10.12 3.85 -4.04
C TYR A 140 -10.28 4.22 -5.52
N ALA A 141 -11.31 3.73 -6.20
CA ALA A 141 -11.61 4.06 -7.58
C ALA A 141 -11.83 5.57 -7.77
N TYR A 142 -12.65 6.18 -6.92
CA TYR A 142 -12.86 7.64 -6.91
C TYR A 142 -11.55 8.42 -6.74
N ARG A 143 -10.67 8.00 -5.82
CA ARG A 143 -9.38 8.64 -5.59
C ARG A 143 -8.48 8.59 -6.82
N LYS A 144 -8.42 7.45 -7.53
CA LYS A 144 -7.63 7.29 -8.76
C LYS A 144 -8.10 8.20 -9.91
N GLU A 145 -9.39 8.43 -10.01
CA GLU A 145 -9.95 9.32 -11.04
C GLU A 145 -9.71 10.80 -10.72
N ARG A 146 -9.65 11.14 -9.41
CA ARG A 146 -9.55 12.50 -8.93
C ARG A 146 -8.18 13.13 -9.15
N HIS A 147 -7.11 12.40 -8.86
CA HIS A 147 -5.74 12.88 -8.90
C HIS A 147 -4.78 11.79 -9.38
N SER A 148 -3.74 12.21 -10.11
CA SER A 148 -2.62 11.34 -10.46
C SER A 148 -1.56 11.35 -9.37
N LEU A 149 -0.88 10.22 -9.20
CA LEU A 149 0.28 10.10 -8.32
C LEU A 149 1.48 9.70 -9.17
N HIS A 150 2.61 10.39 -8.97
CA HIS A 150 3.83 10.04 -9.70
C HIS A 150 4.38 8.71 -9.22
N LEU A 151 4.76 7.87 -10.18
CA LEU A 151 5.38 6.57 -9.96
C LEU A 151 6.85 6.67 -10.38
N ASP A 152 7.78 6.42 -9.45
CA ASP A 152 9.18 6.20 -9.77
C ASP A 152 9.33 4.79 -10.35
N ASP A 153 9.37 4.72 -11.68
CA ASP A 153 9.30 3.48 -12.46
C ASP A 153 10.64 2.75 -12.60
N LYS A 154 11.70 3.22 -11.93
CA LYS A 154 12.96 2.47 -11.84
C LYS A 154 12.74 1.11 -11.18
N ILE A 155 13.35 0.08 -11.72
CA ILE A 155 13.33 -1.26 -11.11
C ILE A 155 14.70 -1.54 -10.51
N LEU A 156 14.81 -1.40 -9.19
CA LEU A 156 16.07 -1.56 -8.47
C LEU A 156 16.27 -3.04 -8.09
N THR A 157 17.39 -3.63 -8.49
CA THR A 157 17.69 -5.06 -8.29
C THR A 157 17.58 -5.47 -6.83
N SER A 158 18.22 -4.74 -5.91
CA SER A 158 18.21 -5.08 -4.49
C SER A 158 16.82 -4.99 -3.86
N TRP A 159 16.00 -3.99 -4.23
CA TRP A 159 14.65 -3.83 -3.70
C TRP A 159 13.69 -4.88 -4.25
N ASN A 160 13.87 -5.27 -5.50
CA ASN A 160 13.14 -6.38 -6.10
C ASN A 160 13.49 -7.71 -5.44
N ALA A 161 14.75 -7.97 -5.13
CA ALA A 161 15.16 -9.15 -4.38
C ALA A 161 14.49 -9.23 -2.99
N LEU A 162 14.36 -8.09 -2.29
CA LEU A 162 13.62 -8.02 -1.02
C LEU A 162 12.13 -8.34 -1.23
N MET A 163 11.50 -7.80 -2.27
CA MET A 163 10.08 -8.06 -2.55
C MET A 163 9.84 -9.51 -2.97
N ILE A 164 10.71 -10.10 -3.78
CA ILE A 164 10.67 -11.54 -4.10
C ILE A 164 10.71 -12.39 -2.82
N ALA A 165 11.66 -12.10 -1.91
CA ALA A 165 11.74 -12.79 -0.63
C ALA A 165 10.49 -12.62 0.23
N ALA A 166 9.88 -11.42 0.25
CA ALA A 166 8.65 -11.12 0.97
C ALA A 166 7.46 -11.91 0.42
N LEU A 167 7.29 -11.96 -0.91
CA LEU A 167 6.23 -12.72 -1.58
C LEU A 167 6.38 -14.24 -1.36
N CYS A 168 7.62 -14.76 -1.43
CA CYS A 168 7.89 -16.16 -1.08
C CYS A 168 7.50 -16.47 0.38
N ARG A 169 7.76 -15.54 1.31
CA ARG A 169 7.39 -15.70 2.71
C ARG A 169 5.88 -15.65 2.89
N LEU A 170 5.20 -14.74 2.17
CA LEU A 170 3.75 -14.67 2.20
C LEU A 170 3.11 -15.93 1.63
N TYR A 171 3.63 -16.48 0.53
CA TYR A 171 3.21 -17.78 0.01
C TYR A 171 3.33 -18.89 1.05
N GLN A 172 4.48 -18.99 1.74
CA GLN A 172 4.70 -20.02 2.78
C GLN A 172 3.68 -20.01 3.91
N VAL A 173 3.17 -18.83 4.29
CA VAL A 173 2.23 -18.72 5.42
C VAL A 173 0.75 -18.69 4.99
N SER A 174 0.45 -18.29 3.74
CA SER A 174 -0.92 -18.19 3.20
C SER A 174 -1.33 -19.39 2.34
N GLY A 175 -0.37 -20.04 1.67
CA GLY A 175 -0.60 -21.10 0.69
C GLY A 175 -1.17 -20.59 -0.66
N LYS A 176 -1.22 -19.26 -0.89
CA LYS A 176 -1.79 -18.69 -2.11
C LYS A 176 -0.76 -18.62 -3.23
N GLU A 177 -0.94 -19.42 -4.27
CA GLU A 177 0.00 -19.56 -5.41
C GLU A 177 0.26 -18.24 -6.17
N GLU A 178 -0.68 -17.30 -6.15
CA GLU A 178 -0.52 -16.00 -6.81
C GLU A 178 0.74 -15.25 -6.36
N TYR A 179 1.12 -15.35 -5.08
CA TYR A 179 2.32 -14.70 -4.54
C TYR A 179 3.59 -15.38 -5.02
N LEU A 180 3.61 -16.71 -5.09
CA LEU A 180 4.73 -17.45 -5.65
C LEU A 180 4.93 -17.14 -7.13
N GLU A 181 3.85 -17.09 -7.91
CA GLU A 181 3.93 -16.77 -9.33
C GLU A 181 4.39 -15.32 -9.57
N ALA A 182 3.99 -14.36 -8.74
CA ALA A 182 4.51 -13.00 -8.80
C ALA A 182 6.01 -12.95 -8.50
N ALA A 183 6.46 -13.66 -7.46
CA ALA A 183 7.88 -13.78 -7.12
C ALA A 183 8.70 -14.39 -8.27
N LYS A 184 8.21 -15.48 -8.87
CA LYS A 184 8.87 -16.13 -10.02
C LYS A 184 8.95 -15.22 -11.26
N ARG A 185 7.91 -14.41 -11.53
CA ARG A 185 7.96 -13.44 -12.64
C ARG A 185 9.03 -12.38 -12.42
N ALA A 186 9.11 -11.85 -11.19
CA ALA A 186 10.10 -10.83 -10.84
C ALA A 186 11.53 -11.41 -10.87
N ASP A 187 11.74 -12.62 -10.35
CA ASP A 187 13.03 -13.31 -10.39
C ASP A 187 13.50 -13.55 -11.84
N ARG A 188 12.61 -14.04 -12.70
CA ARG A 188 12.91 -14.21 -14.13
C ARG A 188 13.28 -12.88 -14.78
N PHE A 189 12.52 -11.81 -14.51
CA PHE A 189 12.81 -10.48 -15.04
C PHE A 189 14.22 -10.01 -14.63
N LEU A 190 14.60 -10.17 -13.35
CA LEU A 190 15.94 -9.79 -12.88
C LEU A 190 17.03 -10.60 -13.64
N GLY A 191 16.84 -11.91 -13.78
CA GLY A 191 17.79 -12.77 -14.48
C GLY A 191 17.94 -12.47 -15.97
N GLU A 192 16.86 -12.10 -16.65
CA GLU A 192 16.84 -11.83 -18.08
C GLU A 192 17.27 -10.40 -18.44
N SER A 193 16.96 -9.41 -17.57
CA SER A 193 17.13 -7.98 -17.89
C SER A 193 18.23 -7.28 -17.10
N LEU A 194 18.62 -7.81 -15.94
CA LEU A 194 19.56 -7.16 -15.01
C LEU A 194 20.80 -8.00 -14.71
N MET A 195 21.00 -9.10 -15.42
CA MET A 195 22.15 -9.97 -15.24
C MET A 195 22.95 -10.10 -16.53
N GLU A 196 24.28 -9.90 -16.45
CA GLU A 196 25.21 -10.11 -17.57
C GLU A 196 26.45 -10.85 -17.07
N GLY A 197 26.63 -12.11 -17.52
CA GLY A 197 27.65 -12.99 -16.97
C GLY A 197 27.44 -13.20 -15.47
N ASP A 198 28.48 -12.89 -14.67
CA ASP A 198 28.41 -12.97 -13.20
C ASP A 198 28.02 -11.62 -12.53
N GLY A 199 27.75 -10.60 -13.33
CA GLY A 199 27.42 -9.25 -12.85
C GLY A 199 25.92 -8.99 -12.76
N LEU A 200 25.51 -8.19 -11.76
CA LEU A 200 24.15 -7.66 -11.63
C LEU A 200 24.17 -6.15 -11.81
N TYR A 201 23.33 -5.62 -12.69
CA TYR A 201 23.07 -4.20 -12.79
C TYR A 201 22.30 -3.71 -11.56
N VAL A 202 22.47 -2.44 -11.21
CA VAL A 202 21.81 -1.81 -10.05
C VAL A 202 20.32 -1.57 -10.34
N SER A 203 20.00 -1.18 -11.59
CA SER A 203 18.64 -0.80 -11.99
C SER A 203 18.39 -1.06 -13.47
N TYR A 204 17.12 -1.20 -13.76
CA TYR A 204 16.53 -1.22 -15.10
C TYR A 204 15.83 0.12 -15.34
#